data_d5e3224b8713b3b922b18ac719ae72c6
#
_entry.id   d5e3224b8713b3b922b18ac719ae72c6
#
_cell.length_a   1.000
_cell.length_b   1.000
_cell.length_c   1.000
_cell.angle_alpha   90.00
_cell.angle_beta   90.00
_cell.angle_gamma   90.00
#
_symmetry.space_group_name_H-M   'P 1'
#
loop_
_entity.id
_entity.type
_entity.pdbx_description
1 polymer ?
#
loop_
_entity_poly.entity_id
_entity_poly.type
_entity_poly.pdbx_seq_one_letter_code
_entity_poly.pdbx_strand_id
1 'polypeptide(L)'
;MTMVRSVPVGIWVDQDLRARFPDLRAAQEQAIRRQVDTQAQVVSLRVREDVPAPALRANCAINAAFAKVWSVEFNEPGWCLPYVVDGSAAGGEALLGVLDGFLATPSNDRRVIQAWADHLGFGHWLKWIQHSP
;
A
#
# COMPACT_ATOMS: atom_id res chain seq x y z
N MET A 1 10.81 -6.43 -4.11
CA MET A 1 9.84 -5.77 -3.18
C MET A 1 9.51 -4.35 -3.58
N THR A 2 9.06 -4.17 -4.82
CA THR A 2 8.74 -2.82 -5.34
C THR A 2 7.58 -2.18 -4.56
N MET A 3 6.54 -2.93 -4.23
CA MET A 3 5.35 -2.41 -3.56
C MET A 3 5.63 -1.86 -2.16
N VAL A 4 6.50 -2.50 -1.38
CA VAL A 4 6.84 -2.01 -0.03
C VAL A 4 7.56 -0.66 -0.08
N ARG A 5 8.24 -0.38 -1.20
CA ARG A 5 8.93 0.91 -1.40
C ARG A 5 7.98 2.00 -1.88
N SER A 6 7.02 1.65 -2.73
CA SER A 6 6.19 2.63 -3.41
C SER A 6 4.87 2.93 -2.72
N VAL A 7 4.24 1.93 -2.09
CA VAL A 7 2.87 2.11 -1.59
C VAL A 7 2.78 3.04 -0.38
N PRO A 8 3.59 2.90 0.70
CA PRO A 8 3.42 3.80 1.84
C PRO A 8 3.68 5.26 1.49
N VAL A 9 4.77 5.54 0.77
CA VAL A 9 5.10 6.90 0.35
C VAL A 9 4.10 7.39 -0.69
N GLY A 10 3.67 6.53 -1.60
CA GLY A 10 2.65 6.84 -2.60
C GLY A 10 1.32 7.26 -1.97
N ILE A 11 0.90 6.64 -0.88
CA ILE A 11 -0.30 7.05 -0.13
C ILE A 11 -0.15 8.50 0.34
N TRP A 12 0.98 8.84 0.95
CA TRP A 12 1.23 10.21 1.40
C TRP A 12 1.24 11.23 0.26
N VAL A 13 1.91 10.87 -0.84
CA VAL A 13 1.99 11.76 -2.02
C VAL A 13 0.60 11.98 -2.61
N ASP A 14 -0.19 10.92 -2.78
CA ASP A 14 -1.54 11.03 -3.33
C ASP A 14 -2.49 11.81 -2.42
N GLN A 15 -2.36 11.64 -1.11
CA GLN A 15 -3.14 12.43 -0.14
C GLN A 15 -2.79 13.92 -0.21
N ASP A 16 -1.51 14.25 -0.33
CA ASP A 16 -1.04 15.62 -0.48
C ASP A 16 -1.51 16.25 -1.80
N LEU A 17 -1.37 15.52 -2.91
CA LEU A 17 -1.86 15.97 -4.20
C LEU A 17 -3.36 16.25 -4.18
N ARG A 18 -4.13 15.36 -3.55
CA ARG A 18 -5.58 15.51 -3.46
C ARG A 18 -5.97 16.74 -2.64
N ALA A 19 -5.22 17.05 -1.59
CA ALA A 19 -5.47 18.22 -0.76
C ALA A 19 -5.11 19.53 -1.45
N ARG A 20 -4.01 19.54 -2.22
CA ARG A 20 -3.41 20.77 -2.76
C ARG A 20 -3.79 21.07 -4.19
N PHE A 21 -4.19 20.08 -4.98
CA PHE A 21 -4.45 20.22 -6.42
C PHE A 21 -5.84 19.71 -6.80
N PRO A 22 -6.91 20.49 -6.51
CA PRO A 22 -8.30 20.05 -6.81
C PRO A 22 -8.52 19.68 -8.28
N ASP A 23 -7.83 20.32 -9.21
CA ASP A 23 -7.98 20.09 -10.65
C ASP A 23 -7.51 18.69 -11.08
N LEU A 24 -6.68 18.04 -10.27
CA LEU A 24 -6.16 16.70 -10.57
C LEU A 24 -7.00 15.57 -9.97
N ARG A 25 -8.00 15.88 -9.15
CA ARG A 25 -8.75 14.87 -8.38
C ARG A 25 -9.44 13.85 -9.26
N ALA A 26 -10.05 14.28 -10.37
CA ALA A 26 -10.76 13.35 -11.25
C ALA A 26 -9.80 12.34 -11.91
N ALA A 27 -8.66 12.78 -12.40
CA ALA A 27 -7.65 11.93 -13.00
C ALA A 27 -7.02 10.99 -11.94
N GLN A 28 -6.76 11.52 -10.75
CA GLN A 28 -6.24 10.74 -9.63
C GLN A 28 -7.22 9.63 -9.21
N GLU A 29 -8.50 9.95 -9.09
CA GLU A 29 -9.53 8.97 -8.73
C GLU A 29 -9.59 7.83 -9.74
N GLN A 30 -9.55 8.13 -11.03
CA GLN A 30 -9.52 7.09 -12.08
C GLN A 30 -8.29 6.19 -11.96
N ALA A 31 -7.13 6.77 -11.69
CA ALA A 31 -5.89 6.00 -11.53
C ALA A 31 -5.95 5.10 -10.31
N ILE A 32 -6.46 5.60 -9.19
CA ILE A 32 -6.59 4.84 -7.95
C ILE A 32 -7.61 3.71 -8.13
N ARG A 33 -8.77 3.96 -8.75
CA ARG A 33 -9.77 2.93 -9.04
C ARG A 33 -9.18 1.80 -9.87
N ARG A 34 -8.42 2.12 -10.91
CA ARG A 34 -7.73 1.10 -11.73
C ARG A 34 -6.71 0.31 -10.92
N GLN A 35 -5.97 0.98 -10.05
CA GLN A 35 -4.99 0.31 -9.20
C GLN A 35 -5.66 -0.65 -8.21
N VAL A 36 -6.76 -0.24 -7.57
CA VAL A 36 -7.53 -1.10 -6.67
C VAL A 36 -8.01 -2.35 -7.41
N ASP A 37 -8.58 -2.19 -8.61
CA ASP A 37 -9.08 -3.31 -9.41
C ASP A 37 -7.94 -4.27 -9.78
N THR A 38 -6.81 -3.74 -10.22
CA THR A 38 -5.64 -4.55 -10.58
C THR A 38 -5.08 -5.32 -9.39
N GLN A 39 -4.98 -4.66 -8.24
CA GLN A 39 -4.46 -5.27 -7.01
C GLN A 39 -5.38 -6.37 -6.47
N ALA A 40 -6.69 -6.21 -6.63
CA ALA A 40 -7.66 -7.22 -6.19
C ALA A 40 -7.47 -8.56 -6.91
N GLN A 41 -6.93 -8.56 -8.11
CA GLN A 41 -6.64 -9.79 -8.86
C GLN A 41 -5.58 -10.66 -8.18
N VAL A 42 -4.71 -10.06 -7.37
CA VAL A 42 -3.65 -10.79 -6.63
C VAL A 42 -4.25 -11.81 -5.66
N VAL A 43 -5.45 -11.54 -5.14
CA VAL A 43 -6.12 -12.47 -4.21
C VAL A 43 -6.86 -13.60 -4.93
N SER A 44 -6.90 -13.61 -6.26
CA SER A 44 -7.53 -14.69 -7.01
C SER A 44 -6.76 -16.00 -6.84
N LEU A 45 -7.47 -17.12 -6.85
CA LEU A 45 -6.87 -18.46 -6.71
C LEU A 45 -5.81 -18.73 -7.77
N ARG A 46 -6.06 -18.29 -9.01
CA ARG A 46 -5.15 -18.51 -10.14
C ARG A 46 -3.79 -17.85 -9.94
N VAL A 47 -3.77 -16.61 -9.40
CA VAL A 47 -2.51 -15.90 -9.11
C VAL A 47 -1.81 -16.54 -7.91
N ARG A 48 -2.56 -17.01 -6.92
CA ARG A 48 -2.02 -17.63 -5.70
C ARG A 48 -1.20 -18.90 -5.98
N GLU A 49 -1.57 -19.67 -6.99
CA GLU A 49 -0.86 -20.90 -7.35
C GLU A 49 0.56 -20.63 -7.85
N ASP A 50 0.79 -19.44 -8.43
CA ASP A 50 2.05 -19.08 -9.09
C ASP A 50 3.00 -18.26 -8.19
N VAL A 51 2.57 -17.86 -6.98
CA VAL A 51 3.32 -16.95 -6.12
C VAL A 51 3.69 -17.63 -4.79
N PRO A 52 4.96 -17.55 -4.34
CA PRO A 52 5.35 -18.07 -3.03
C PRO A 52 4.49 -17.48 -1.90
N ALA A 53 4.07 -18.31 -0.95
CA ALA A 53 3.14 -17.92 0.11
C ALA A 53 3.59 -16.69 0.94
N PRO A 54 4.88 -16.54 1.33
CA PRO A 54 5.31 -15.34 2.05
C PRO A 54 5.17 -14.05 1.25
N ALA A 55 5.53 -14.10 -0.06
CA ALA A 55 5.39 -12.96 -0.95
C ALA A 55 3.91 -12.62 -1.18
N LEU A 56 3.07 -13.63 -1.34
CA LEU A 56 1.63 -13.44 -1.50
C LEU A 56 1.02 -12.76 -0.28
N ARG A 57 1.33 -13.22 0.93
CA ARG A 57 0.83 -12.60 2.16
C ARG A 57 1.25 -11.15 2.29
N ALA A 58 2.50 -10.84 1.99
CA ALA A 58 3.00 -9.47 2.01
C ALA A 58 2.28 -8.59 1.00
N ASN A 59 2.12 -9.06 -0.24
CA ASN A 59 1.42 -8.31 -1.27
C ASN A 59 -0.05 -8.08 -0.91
N CYS A 60 -0.73 -9.09 -0.39
CA CYS A 60 -2.13 -8.95 0.03
C CYS A 60 -2.28 -7.93 1.17
N ALA A 61 -1.37 -7.94 2.14
CA ALA A 61 -1.40 -6.96 3.25
C ALA A 61 -1.18 -5.54 2.74
N ILE A 62 -0.21 -5.33 1.84
CA ILE A 62 0.07 -4.02 1.25
C ILE A 62 -1.13 -3.53 0.42
N ASN A 63 -1.70 -4.40 -0.40
CA ASN A 63 -2.87 -4.07 -1.21
C ASN A 63 -4.09 -3.79 -0.35
N ALA A 64 -4.27 -4.53 0.75
CA ALA A 64 -5.35 -4.30 1.72
C ALA A 64 -5.22 -2.92 2.36
N ALA A 65 -4.00 -2.51 2.73
CA ALA A 65 -3.73 -1.18 3.27
C ALA A 65 -4.12 -0.08 2.27
N PHE A 66 -3.70 -0.22 1.02
CA PHE A 66 -4.03 0.72 -0.05
C PHE A 66 -5.55 0.80 -0.27
N ALA A 67 -6.21 -0.34 -0.40
CA ALA A 67 -7.66 -0.40 -0.59
C ALA A 67 -8.41 0.26 0.58
N LYS A 68 -7.95 0.06 1.82
CA LYS A 68 -8.59 0.63 3.01
C LYS A 68 -8.56 2.16 2.99
N VAL A 69 -7.38 2.74 2.72
CA VAL A 69 -7.23 4.21 2.65
C VAL A 69 -8.21 4.80 1.64
N TRP A 70 -8.24 4.29 0.44
CA TRP A 70 -9.03 4.87 -0.65
C TRP A 70 -10.50 4.48 -0.59
N SER A 71 -10.84 3.34 0.00
CA SER A 71 -12.24 2.97 0.26
C SER A 71 -12.93 3.97 1.19
N VAL A 72 -12.20 4.47 2.18
CA VAL A 72 -12.72 5.51 3.09
C VAL A 72 -12.86 6.83 2.35
N GLU A 73 -11.82 7.25 1.63
CA GLU A 73 -11.80 8.54 0.92
C GLU A 73 -12.89 8.62 -0.15
N PHE A 74 -13.11 7.54 -0.91
CA PHE A 74 -14.08 7.53 -2.00
C PHE A 74 -15.43 6.90 -1.61
N ASN A 75 -15.60 6.54 -0.34
CA ASN A 75 -16.82 5.87 0.15
C ASN A 75 -17.17 4.61 -0.66
N GLU A 76 -16.20 3.73 -0.82
CA GLU A 76 -16.30 2.49 -1.58
C GLU A 76 -15.94 1.29 -0.69
N PRO A 77 -16.79 0.94 0.31
CA PRO A 77 -16.43 -0.11 1.28
C PRO A 77 -16.23 -1.48 0.65
N GLY A 78 -16.83 -1.73 -0.51
CA GLY A 78 -16.66 -2.98 -1.25
C GLY A 78 -15.23 -3.26 -1.70
N TRP A 79 -14.37 -2.24 -1.76
CA TRP A 79 -12.97 -2.42 -2.15
C TRP A 79 -12.17 -3.25 -1.15
N CYS A 80 -12.59 -3.27 0.10
CA CYS A 80 -11.93 -4.06 1.15
C CYS A 80 -12.39 -5.52 1.17
N LEU A 81 -13.51 -5.84 0.53
CA LEU A 81 -14.12 -7.16 0.63
C LEU A 81 -13.19 -8.32 0.22
N PRO A 82 -12.44 -8.24 -0.90
CA PRO A 82 -11.53 -9.33 -1.26
C PRO A 82 -10.52 -9.66 -0.17
N TYR A 83 -10.07 -8.65 0.56
CA TYR A 83 -9.06 -8.80 1.62
C TYR A 83 -9.67 -9.31 2.93
N VAL A 84 -10.93 -8.96 3.22
CA VAL A 84 -11.67 -9.53 4.33
C VAL A 84 -11.88 -11.03 4.11
N VAL A 85 -12.33 -11.42 2.92
CA VAL A 85 -12.56 -12.82 2.55
C VAL A 85 -11.24 -13.61 2.56
N ASP A 86 -10.17 -13.02 2.07
CA ASP A 86 -8.83 -13.62 2.05
C ASP A 86 -8.19 -13.72 3.44
N GLY A 87 -8.61 -12.92 4.40
CA GLY A 87 -8.00 -12.86 5.73
C GLY A 87 -6.84 -11.88 5.85
N SER A 88 -6.56 -11.07 4.82
CA SER A 88 -5.44 -10.12 4.80
C SER A 88 -5.79 -8.70 5.27
N ALA A 89 -7.07 -8.42 5.52
CA ALA A 89 -7.52 -7.09 5.96
C ALA A 89 -6.82 -6.64 7.25
N ALA A 90 -6.68 -7.53 8.23
CA ALA A 90 -5.99 -7.20 9.50
C ALA A 90 -4.53 -6.83 9.29
N GLY A 91 -3.83 -7.51 8.37
CA GLY A 91 -2.47 -7.16 7.98
C GLY A 91 -2.38 -5.77 7.37
N GLY A 92 -3.33 -5.41 6.52
CA GLY A 92 -3.43 -4.07 5.94
C GLY A 92 -3.64 -2.99 7.00
N GLU A 93 -4.54 -3.23 7.95
CA GLU A 93 -4.78 -2.29 9.05
C GLU A 93 -3.55 -2.12 9.94
N ALA A 94 -2.80 -3.19 10.19
CA ALA A 94 -1.54 -3.12 10.95
C ALA A 94 -0.51 -2.24 10.24
N LEU A 95 -0.39 -2.36 8.90
CA LEU A 95 0.51 -1.50 8.11
C LEU A 95 0.07 -0.04 8.16
N LEU A 96 -1.22 0.24 8.11
CA LEU A 96 -1.73 1.61 8.25
C LEU A 96 -1.45 2.19 9.65
N GLY A 97 -1.54 1.36 10.69
CA GLY A 97 -1.14 1.75 12.04
C GLY A 97 0.33 2.16 12.11
N VAL A 98 1.20 1.42 11.41
CA VAL A 98 2.63 1.78 11.29
C VAL A 98 2.79 3.10 10.55
N LEU A 99 2.09 3.27 9.42
CA LEU A 99 2.13 4.49 8.63
C LEU A 99 1.71 5.72 9.44
N ASP A 100 0.64 5.59 10.21
CA ASP A 100 0.09 6.68 11.03
C ASP A 100 1.03 7.08 12.18
N GLY A 101 2.00 6.23 12.53
CA GLY A 101 3.03 6.54 13.51
C GLY A 101 4.11 7.51 13.02
N PHE A 102 4.11 7.85 11.73
CA PHE A 102 5.09 8.77 11.13
C PHE A 102 4.41 10.03 10.61
N LEU A 103 5.11 11.16 10.73
CA LEU A 103 4.70 12.37 10.01
C LEU A 103 4.97 12.17 8.51
N ALA A 104 4.01 12.59 7.68
CA ALA A 104 4.08 12.46 6.23
C ALA A 104 5.03 13.51 5.63
N THR A 105 6.31 13.35 5.87
CA THR A 105 7.37 14.24 5.38
C THR A 105 8.41 13.43 4.61
N PRO A 106 9.10 14.02 3.61
CA PRO A 106 10.13 13.32 2.85
C PRO A 106 11.25 12.73 3.71
N SER A 107 11.56 13.35 4.86
CA SER A 107 12.57 12.83 5.79
C SER A 107 12.19 11.49 6.41
N ASN A 108 10.91 11.11 6.38
CA ASN A 108 10.41 9.85 6.92
C ASN A 108 10.16 8.79 5.86
N ASP A 109 10.35 9.09 4.58
CA ASP A 109 10.10 8.13 3.49
C ASP A 109 10.85 6.82 3.70
N ARG A 110 12.14 6.90 3.94
CA ARG A 110 12.99 5.73 4.18
C ARG A 110 12.56 4.97 5.44
N ARG A 111 12.21 5.69 6.48
CA ARG A 111 11.83 5.11 7.77
C ARG A 111 10.53 4.31 7.68
N VAL A 112 9.52 4.83 6.99
CA VAL A 112 8.24 4.16 6.86
C VAL A 112 8.36 2.94 5.93
N ILE A 113 9.14 3.03 4.87
CA ILE A 113 9.41 1.89 4.00
C ILE A 113 10.08 0.76 4.79
N GLN A 114 11.12 1.11 5.58
CA GLN A 114 11.82 0.12 6.41
C GLN A 114 10.88 -0.48 7.45
N ALA A 115 10.04 0.33 8.10
CA ALA A 115 9.09 -0.14 9.10
C ALA A 115 8.06 -1.11 8.51
N TRP A 116 7.54 -0.83 7.32
CA TRP A 116 6.64 -1.76 6.61
C TRP A 116 7.35 -3.06 6.25
N ALA A 117 8.56 -2.97 5.72
CA ALA A 117 9.34 -4.15 5.37
C ALA A 117 9.65 -5.00 6.59
N ASP A 118 10.03 -4.38 7.71
CA ASP A 118 10.29 -5.08 8.97
C ASP A 118 9.04 -5.78 9.49
N HIS A 119 7.89 -5.10 9.45
CA HIS A 119 6.62 -5.67 9.87
C HIS A 119 6.23 -6.91 9.04
N LEU A 120 6.54 -6.88 7.75
CA LEU A 120 6.28 -7.99 6.81
C LEU A 120 7.36 -9.08 6.83
N GLY A 121 8.43 -8.91 7.58
CA GLY A 121 9.53 -9.87 7.69
C GLY A 121 10.59 -9.76 6.59
N PHE A 122 10.59 -8.69 5.81
CA PHE A 122 11.53 -8.49 4.69
C PHE A 122 12.51 -7.35 4.90
N GLY A 123 12.56 -6.78 6.09
CA GLY A 123 13.39 -5.60 6.38
C GLY A 123 14.87 -5.82 6.09
N HIS A 124 15.38 -7.02 6.35
CA HIS A 124 16.79 -7.38 6.12
C HIS A 124 17.15 -7.48 4.62
N TRP A 125 16.16 -7.50 3.73
CA TRP A 125 16.40 -7.53 2.29
C TRP A 125 16.55 -6.13 1.68
N LEU A 126 16.21 -5.08 2.42
CA LEU A 126 16.36 -3.71 1.94
C LEU A 126 17.78 -3.22 2.16
N LYS A 127 18.39 -2.71 1.11
CA LYS A 127 19.68 -2.04 1.15
C LYS A 127 19.51 -0.58 0.80
N TRP A 128 20.02 0.28 1.65
CA TRP A 128 19.96 1.73 1.45
C TRP A 128 21.31 2.21 0.93
N ILE A 129 21.30 2.76 -0.28
CA ILE A 129 22.49 3.31 -0.92
C ILE A 129 22.40 4.83 -0.81
N GLN A 130 23.39 5.42 -0.16
CA GLN A 130 23.52 6.86 -0.10
C GLN A 130 24.21 7.35 -1.37
N HIS A 131 23.52 8.20 -2.14
CA HIS A 131 24.11 8.87 -3.28
C HIS A 131 24.64 10.21 -2.80
N SER A 132 25.97 10.36 -2.82
CA SER A 132 26.59 11.67 -2.62
C SER A 132 26.34 12.52 -3.86
N PRO A 133 25.94 13.80 -3.68
CA PRO A 133 25.77 14.70 -4.83
C PRO A 133 27.08 14.99 -5.55
#